data_11a2759be8454de23c6e983a4d78f827
#
_entry.id   11a2759be8454de23c6e983a4d78f827
#
_cell.length_a   1.000
_cell.length_b   1.000
_cell.length_c   1.000
_cell.angle_alpha   90.00
_cell.angle_beta   90.00
_cell.angle_gamma   90.00
#
_symmetry.space_group_name_H-M   'P 1'
#
loop_
_entity.id
_entity.type
_entity.pdbx_description
1 polymer ?
#
loop_
_entity_poly.entity_id
_entity_poly.type
_entity_poly.pdbx_seq_one_letter_code
_entity_poly.pdbx_strand_id
1 'polypeptide(L)'
;MKGYSIILGLLALAACSDNTPENPGEGGGDSGEIVSVEKSVTIDAGQTFQKMVGFGASDCWTPAYIGKYWTSGRDRISELLFSSEIVDGQPKGIGLSMWRVNLGGGSAEQGDESGIVDKSRRAESYLTDNLSLDWTHCEGQRYFMSRAKEFGVNNYVLFSNTPPVQYTLNGKGFSQNGGSANLKADCYDDFAAYMAEVAKHYVDEGFSISHISPVNEPQYNWDGNGQEGSGWKNDEIAKLARELDSQLTQKGLSTNILLGESGDWEYLYKVKDDASRSNVLSAFF
;
A
#
# COMPACT_ATOMS: atom_id res chain seq x y z
N MET A 1 -4.25 -21.07 -38.63
CA MET A 1 -3.83 -20.71 -37.27
C MET A 1 -2.49 -19.98 -37.39
N LYS A 2 -2.45 -18.68 -37.17
CA LYS A 2 -1.21 -17.89 -37.22
C LYS A 2 -0.65 -17.80 -35.82
N GLY A 3 0.46 -18.47 -35.54
CA GLY A 3 1.17 -18.36 -34.30
C GLY A 3 1.89 -17.02 -34.21
N TYR A 4 1.67 -16.27 -33.18
CA TYR A 4 2.43 -15.06 -32.86
C TYR A 4 3.55 -15.44 -31.90
N SER A 5 4.80 -15.28 -32.34
CA SER A 5 5.97 -15.37 -31.47
C SER A 5 6.17 -14.02 -30.77
N ILE A 6 5.95 -13.96 -29.48
CA ILE A 6 6.28 -12.81 -28.66
C ILE A 6 7.68 -13.03 -28.09
N ILE A 7 8.65 -12.22 -28.52
CA ILE A 7 9.98 -12.19 -27.92
C ILE A 7 9.88 -11.29 -26.70
N LEU A 8 9.86 -11.89 -25.50
CA LEU A 8 9.98 -11.13 -24.24
C LEU A 8 11.45 -10.78 -24.03
N GLY A 9 11.74 -9.49 -24.09
CA GLY A 9 13.04 -8.97 -23.68
C GLY A 9 13.30 -9.20 -22.18
N LEU A 10 14.53 -9.58 -21.87
CA LEU A 10 15.00 -9.81 -20.50
C LEU A 10 14.83 -8.54 -19.65
N LEU A 11 13.96 -8.56 -18.65
CA LEU A 11 14.05 -7.66 -17.50
C LEU A 11 14.94 -8.34 -16.46
N ALA A 12 16.14 -7.83 -16.29
CA ALA A 12 16.98 -8.19 -15.15
C ALA A 12 16.42 -7.51 -13.90
N LEU A 13 15.78 -8.28 -13.02
CA LEU A 13 15.48 -7.86 -11.67
C LEU A 13 16.78 -7.91 -10.85
N ALA A 14 17.40 -6.77 -10.63
CA ALA A 14 18.46 -6.62 -9.65
C ALA A 14 17.81 -6.67 -8.26
N ALA A 15 18.01 -7.76 -7.53
CA ALA A 15 17.75 -7.83 -6.11
C ALA A 15 18.74 -6.90 -5.41
N CYS A 16 18.25 -5.87 -4.72
CA CYS A 16 19.07 -5.09 -3.80
C CYS A 16 19.40 -5.97 -2.59
N SER A 17 20.62 -6.49 -2.55
CA SER A 17 21.24 -6.96 -1.32
C SER A 17 21.93 -5.79 -0.65
N ASP A 18 21.68 -5.60 0.66
CA ASP A 18 22.42 -4.66 1.49
C ASP A 18 23.91 -4.93 1.41
N ASN A 19 24.66 -4.00 0.84
CA ASN A 19 26.11 -3.95 0.97
C ASN A 19 26.51 -2.53 1.40
N THR A 20 26.95 -2.41 2.63
CA THR A 20 27.77 -1.33 3.12
C THR A 20 29.05 -1.21 2.28
N PRO A 21 29.54 0.00 1.96
CA PRO A 21 30.72 0.16 1.15
C PRO A 21 31.97 -0.15 1.99
N GLU A 22 32.65 -1.23 1.68
CA GLU A 22 34.03 -1.44 2.07
C GLU A 22 34.97 -0.82 1.05
N ASN A 23 36.07 -0.24 1.58
CA ASN A 23 37.14 0.49 0.94
C ASN A 23 37.84 -0.37 -0.15
N PRO A 24 38.33 0.20 -1.27
CA PRO A 24 38.96 -0.58 -2.31
C PRO A 24 40.43 -0.91 -1.95
N GLY A 25 40.69 -2.17 -1.66
CA GLY A 25 41.98 -2.80 -1.64
C GLY A 25 42.16 -3.66 -2.89
N GLU A 26 43.33 -3.58 -3.48
CA GLU A 26 43.79 -4.12 -4.76
C GLU A 26 43.61 -5.64 -4.95
N GLY A 27 43.30 -6.02 -6.20
CA GLY A 27 43.89 -7.18 -6.85
C GLY A 27 43.04 -8.44 -6.95
N GLY A 28 42.76 -8.87 -8.17
CA GLY A 28 42.39 -10.23 -8.54
C GLY A 28 41.20 -10.30 -9.45
N GLY A 29 41.43 -10.22 -10.75
CA GLY A 29 40.36 -10.48 -11.74
C GLY A 29 39.98 -11.97 -11.71
N ASP A 30 38.77 -12.22 -11.22
CA ASP A 30 38.07 -13.45 -11.55
C ASP A 30 37.00 -13.11 -12.63
N SER A 31 37.30 -13.51 -13.86
CA SER A 31 36.34 -13.46 -14.96
C SER A 31 35.29 -14.54 -14.72
N GLY A 32 34.34 -14.28 -13.83
CA GLY A 32 33.18 -15.13 -13.62
C GLY A 32 32.43 -15.33 -14.93
N GLU A 33 32.49 -16.54 -15.45
CA GLU A 33 31.76 -16.98 -16.62
C GLU A 33 30.26 -16.73 -16.36
N ILE A 34 29.67 -15.80 -17.13
CA ILE A 34 28.21 -15.55 -17.08
C ILE A 34 27.55 -16.78 -17.66
N VAL A 35 27.13 -17.69 -16.81
CA VAL A 35 26.30 -18.84 -17.21
C VAL A 35 24.93 -18.28 -17.60
N SER A 36 24.71 -18.13 -18.90
CA SER A 36 23.37 -17.82 -19.42
C SER A 36 22.48 -19.05 -19.25
N VAL A 37 21.55 -19.00 -18.31
CA VAL A 37 20.51 -20.03 -18.21
C VAL A 37 19.38 -19.65 -19.16
N GLU A 38 19.31 -20.29 -20.33
CA GLU A 38 18.14 -20.19 -21.18
C GLU A 38 17.00 -21.01 -20.57
N LYS A 39 15.97 -20.34 -20.08
CA LYS A 39 14.71 -20.95 -19.71
C LYS A 39 13.67 -20.64 -20.77
N SER A 40 13.13 -21.67 -21.40
CA SER A 40 11.96 -21.50 -22.27
C SER A 40 10.68 -21.60 -21.46
N VAL A 41 9.77 -20.65 -21.65
CA VAL A 41 8.43 -20.68 -21.07
C VAL A 41 7.43 -20.79 -22.21
N THR A 42 6.58 -21.80 -22.16
CA THR A 42 5.49 -21.98 -23.13
C THR A 42 4.22 -21.38 -22.53
N ILE A 43 3.61 -20.43 -23.25
CA ILE A 43 2.32 -19.87 -22.93
C ILE A 43 1.28 -20.52 -23.83
N ASP A 44 0.37 -21.32 -23.26
CA ASP A 44 -0.76 -21.88 -23.95
C ASP A 44 -1.98 -20.98 -23.77
N ALA A 45 -2.28 -20.15 -24.75
CA ALA A 45 -3.41 -19.24 -24.74
C ALA A 45 -4.78 -19.95 -24.80
N GLY A 46 -4.80 -21.25 -25.09
CA GLY A 46 -6.01 -22.08 -25.04
C GLY A 46 -6.40 -22.52 -23.64
N GLN A 47 -5.49 -22.42 -22.66
CA GLN A 47 -5.76 -22.73 -21.26
C GLN A 47 -5.91 -21.46 -20.45
N THR A 48 -7.10 -21.26 -19.88
CA THR A 48 -7.40 -20.13 -19.00
C THR A 48 -7.64 -20.64 -17.59
N PHE A 49 -7.13 -19.88 -16.59
CA PHE A 49 -7.31 -20.16 -15.17
C PHE A 49 -8.15 -19.03 -14.54
N GLN A 50 -7.71 -18.50 -13.40
CA GLN A 50 -8.39 -17.40 -12.74
C GLN A 50 -8.30 -16.08 -13.54
N LYS A 51 -9.31 -15.23 -13.37
CA LYS A 51 -9.27 -13.88 -13.92
C LYS A 51 -8.24 -13.03 -13.17
N MET A 52 -7.28 -12.46 -13.89
CA MET A 52 -6.39 -11.45 -13.33
C MET A 52 -7.18 -10.14 -13.13
N VAL A 53 -7.24 -9.64 -11.88
CA VAL A 53 -7.98 -8.41 -11.55
C VAL A 53 -7.26 -7.18 -12.07
N GLY A 54 -5.93 -7.15 -11.96
CA GLY A 54 -5.10 -6.04 -12.43
C GLY A 54 -3.68 -6.15 -11.92
N PHE A 55 -2.88 -5.17 -12.33
CA PHE A 55 -1.52 -4.95 -11.82
C PHE A 55 -1.48 -3.58 -11.15
N GLY A 56 -1.01 -3.52 -9.92
CA GLY A 56 -1.04 -2.29 -9.13
C GLY A 56 0.23 -2.06 -8.34
N ALA A 57 0.32 -0.87 -7.78
CA ALA A 57 1.33 -0.50 -6.81
C ALA A 57 0.71 0.40 -5.73
N SER A 58 1.44 0.64 -4.65
CA SER A 58 1.04 1.54 -3.56
C SER A 58 1.69 2.91 -3.71
N ASP A 59 1.00 3.95 -3.23
CA ASP A 59 1.52 5.31 -3.13
C ASP A 59 2.49 5.52 -1.94
N CYS A 60 2.55 4.58 -1.02
CA CYS A 60 3.52 4.59 0.05
C CYS A 60 4.91 4.19 -0.47
N TRP A 61 5.90 4.99 -0.23
CA TRP A 61 5.83 6.32 0.40
C TRP A 61 6.20 7.38 -0.62
N THR A 62 6.96 6.95 -1.63
CA THR A 62 7.62 7.81 -2.62
C THR A 62 6.64 8.57 -3.50
N PRO A 63 5.58 7.97 -4.09
CA PRO A 63 4.64 8.74 -4.90
C PRO A 63 3.90 9.83 -4.10
N ALA A 64 3.48 9.54 -2.86
CA ALA A 64 2.84 10.54 -2.02
C ALA A 64 3.77 11.73 -1.76
N TYR A 65 5.04 11.46 -1.41
CA TYR A 65 6.06 12.50 -1.18
C TYR A 65 6.40 13.28 -2.45
N ILE A 66 6.64 12.59 -3.56
CA ILE A 66 6.96 13.22 -4.86
C ILE A 66 5.80 14.07 -5.35
N GLY A 67 4.58 13.57 -5.24
CA GLY A 67 3.37 14.27 -5.67
C GLY A 67 3.21 15.64 -5.02
N LYS A 68 3.65 15.78 -3.76
CA LYS A 68 3.62 17.03 -3.02
C LYS A 68 4.85 17.92 -3.27
N TYR A 69 6.04 17.34 -3.25
CA TYR A 69 7.28 18.13 -3.16
C TYR A 69 8.09 18.21 -4.45
N TRP A 70 7.90 17.28 -5.40
CA TRP A 70 8.64 17.24 -6.66
C TRP A 70 7.76 17.55 -7.86
N THR A 71 7.24 18.76 -7.90
CA THR A 71 6.24 19.18 -8.89
C THR A 71 6.74 19.14 -10.35
N SER A 72 8.04 19.32 -10.61
CA SER A 72 8.61 19.29 -11.95
C SER A 72 8.73 17.89 -12.57
N GLY A 73 8.72 16.83 -11.77
CA GLY A 73 8.91 15.44 -12.23
C GLY A 73 7.66 14.57 -12.17
N ARG A 74 6.67 14.96 -11.38
CA ARG A 74 5.52 14.11 -11.06
C ARG A 74 4.66 13.72 -12.28
N ASP A 75 4.56 14.59 -13.30
CA ASP A 75 3.81 14.29 -14.53
C ASP A 75 4.46 13.14 -15.31
N ARG A 76 5.78 13.20 -15.48
CA ARG A 76 6.51 12.14 -16.19
C ARG A 76 6.48 10.82 -15.41
N ILE A 77 6.56 10.87 -14.10
CA ILE A 77 6.41 9.69 -13.24
C ILE A 77 5.02 9.08 -13.38
N SER A 78 3.98 9.91 -13.41
CA SER A 78 2.60 9.44 -13.63
C SER A 78 2.44 8.74 -14.98
N GLU A 79 3.02 9.29 -16.05
CA GLU A 79 3.01 8.66 -17.36
C GLU A 79 3.74 7.30 -17.33
N LEU A 80 4.93 7.23 -16.72
CA LEU A 80 5.69 5.99 -16.59
C LEU A 80 4.94 4.91 -15.80
N LEU A 81 4.16 5.28 -14.79
CA LEU A 81 3.38 4.34 -13.98
C LEU A 81 2.11 3.89 -14.68
N PHE A 82 1.36 4.81 -15.27
CA PHE A 82 -0.02 4.53 -15.66
C PHE A 82 -0.28 4.43 -17.16
N SER A 83 0.61 4.97 -18.00
CA SER A 83 0.40 4.89 -19.45
C SER A 83 0.53 3.46 -19.95
N SER A 84 -0.49 3.00 -20.69
CA SER A 84 -0.47 1.75 -21.47
C SER A 84 -0.20 1.98 -22.96
N GLU A 85 0.11 3.23 -23.34
CA GLU A 85 0.36 3.60 -24.73
C GLU A 85 1.67 3.02 -25.24
N ILE A 86 1.64 2.51 -26.47
CA ILE A 86 2.82 2.01 -27.20
C ILE A 86 3.02 2.89 -28.43
N VAL A 87 4.19 3.53 -28.52
CA VAL A 87 4.57 4.39 -29.67
C VAL A 87 5.80 3.79 -30.32
N ASP A 88 5.71 3.56 -31.63
CA ASP A 88 6.79 2.95 -32.43
C ASP A 88 7.33 1.64 -31.79
N GLY A 89 6.43 0.83 -31.26
CA GLY A 89 6.77 -0.43 -30.61
C GLY A 89 7.38 -0.31 -29.21
N GLN A 90 7.48 0.91 -28.66
CA GLN A 90 8.02 1.18 -27.32
C GLN A 90 6.91 1.60 -26.35
N PRO A 91 6.80 0.97 -25.15
CA PRO A 91 5.82 1.38 -24.16
C PRO A 91 6.23 2.71 -23.53
N LYS A 92 5.27 3.63 -23.33
CA LYS A 92 5.48 4.89 -22.62
C LYS A 92 5.51 4.71 -21.11
N GLY A 93 4.83 3.71 -20.59
CA GLY A 93 4.75 3.37 -19.19
C GLY A 93 4.54 1.88 -18.95
N ILE A 94 4.41 1.50 -17.69
CA ILE A 94 4.19 0.10 -17.29
C ILE A 94 2.70 -0.27 -17.22
N GLY A 95 1.79 0.69 -17.41
CA GLY A 95 0.37 0.46 -17.54
C GLY A 95 -0.30 -0.12 -16.30
N LEU A 96 0.02 0.43 -15.11
CA LEU A 96 -0.68 0.02 -13.88
C LEU A 96 -2.19 0.25 -14.05
N SER A 97 -2.98 -0.75 -13.67
CA SER A 97 -4.45 -0.75 -13.77
C SER A 97 -5.15 -0.68 -12.41
N MET A 98 -4.38 -0.70 -11.32
CA MET A 98 -4.83 -0.56 -9.94
C MET A 98 -3.90 0.38 -9.20
N TRP A 99 -4.46 1.12 -8.23
CA TRP A 99 -3.68 2.00 -7.36
C TRP A 99 -4.10 1.86 -5.91
N ARG A 100 -3.12 1.61 -5.02
CA ARG A 100 -3.34 1.44 -3.59
C ARG A 100 -2.92 2.69 -2.85
N VAL A 101 -3.84 3.29 -2.09
CA VAL A 101 -3.75 4.63 -1.50
C VAL A 101 -3.74 4.55 0.02
N ASN A 102 -2.73 5.12 0.64
CA ASN A 102 -2.61 5.14 2.09
C ASN A 102 -3.54 6.17 2.74
N LEU A 103 -4.28 5.74 3.72
CA LEU A 103 -4.94 6.61 4.69
C LEU A 103 -3.94 6.86 5.83
N GLY A 104 -3.15 7.91 5.73
CA GLY A 104 -2.09 8.20 6.68
C GLY A 104 -2.60 8.59 8.06
N GLY A 105 -1.76 8.37 9.06
CA GLY A 105 -2.07 8.64 10.46
C GLY A 105 -1.87 10.10 10.89
N GLY A 106 -1.21 10.94 10.08
CA GLY A 106 -0.97 12.34 10.44
C GLY A 106 0.43 12.60 11.01
N SER A 107 1.38 11.71 10.79
CA SER A 107 2.77 11.93 11.23
C SER A 107 3.44 13.08 10.48
N ALA A 108 2.96 13.43 9.28
CA ALA A 108 3.47 14.57 8.53
C ALA A 108 3.10 15.90 9.20
N GLU A 109 1.88 16.03 9.70
CA GLU A 109 1.42 17.20 10.45
C GLU A 109 2.14 17.36 11.79
N GLN A 110 2.48 16.24 12.44
CA GLN A 110 3.30 16.26 13.65
C GLN A 110 4.76 16.68 13.39
N GLY A 111 5.23 16.59 12.16
CA GLY A 111 6.59 16.97 11.80
C GLY A 111 7.65 16.16 12.58
N ASP A 112 8.62 16.83 13.18
CA ASP A 112 9.68 16.17 13.96
C ASP A 112 9.16 15.59 15.27
N GLU A 113 8.05 16.09 15.79
CA GLU A 113 7.38 15.53 16.97
C GLU A 113 6.75 14.17 16.70
N SER A 114 6.53 13.78 15.43
CA SER A 114 6.07 12.44 15.09
C SER A 114 7.03 11.35 15.61
N GLY A 115 8.32 11.66 15.74
CA GLY A 115 9.38 10.73 16.06
C GLY A 115 9.87 9.93 14.85
N ILE A 116 9.23 10.04 13.68
CA ILE A 116 9.69 9.38 12.43
C ILE A 116 10.81 10.24 11.83
N VAL A 117 12.01 9.65 11.72
CA VAL A 117 13.22 10.38 11.33
C VAL A 117 13.18 10.74 9.84
N ASP A 118 12.85 9.78 8.98
CA ASP A 118 12.76 10.00 7.55
C ASP A 118 11.46 10.74 7.19
N LYS A 119 11.62 12.00 6.78
CA LYS A 119 10.48 12.86 6.39
C LYS A 119 9.66 12.31 5.23
N SER A 120 10.28 11.53 4.33
CA SER A 120 9.58 10.89 3.21
C SER A 120 8.70 9.72 3.64
N ARG A 121 8.84 9.26 4.89
CA ARG A 121 8.04 8.19 5.49
C ARG A 121 6.92 8.69 6.40
N ARG A 122 6.76 10.01 6.53
CA ARG A 122 5.65 10.63 7.23
C ARG A 122 4.47 10.77 6.29
N ALA A 123 3.28 10.39 6.74
CA ALA A 123 2.07 10.50 5.94
C ALA A 123 1.12 11.57 6.49
N GLU A 124 0.42 12.25 5.58
CA GLU A 124 -0.65 13.19 5.93
C GLU A 124 -1.93 12.44 6.28
N SER A 125 -2.75 13.04 7.13
CA SER A 125 -4.12 12.58 7.43
C SER A 125 -5.13 13.64 7.01
N TYR A 126 -6.32 13.22 6.59
CA TYR A 126 -7.46 14.14 6.45
C TYR A 126 -8.03 14.57 7.81
N LEU A 127 -7.81 13.77 8.86
CA LEU A 127 -8.29 14.09 10.19
C LEU A 127 -7.39 15.13 10.84
N THR A 128 -7.97 16.24 11.25
CA THR A 128 -7.29 17.34 11.94
C THR A 128 -7.36 17.18 13.46
N ASP A 129 -6.60 17.97 14.20
CA ASP A 129 -6.56 17.90 15.67
C ASP A 129 -7.90 18.23 16.35
N ASN A 130 -8.77 18.97 15.69
CA ASN A 130 -10.12 19.25 16.16
C ASN A 130 -11.17 18.21 15.71
N LEU A 131 -10.70 17.06 15.22
CA LEU A 131 -11.51 15.93 14.74
C LEU A 131 -12.44 16.28 13.57
N SER A 132 -12.10 17.29 12.77
CA SER A 132 -12.75 17.58 11.49
C SER A 132 -11.91 17.06 10.33
N LEU A 133 -12.51 16.96 9.16
CA LEU A 133 -11.81 16.54 7.94
C LEU A 133 -11.37 17.77 7.13
N ASP A 134 -10.10 17.79 6.75
CA ASP A 134 -9.55 18.79 5.83
C ASP A 134 -9.17 18.13 4.50
N TRP A 135 -9.99 18.34 3.50
CA TRP A 135 -9.81 17.78 2.17
C TRP A 135 -8.69 18.45 1.35
N THR A 136 -8.02 19.45 1.90
CA THR A 136 -6.82 20.04 1.27
C THR A 136 -5.56 19.25 1.56
N HIS A 137 -5.58 18.40 2.58
CA HIS A 137 -4.48 17.48 2.91
C HIS A 137 -4.28 16.38 1.85
N CYS A 138 -3.23 15.61 1.98
CA CYS A 138 -2.88 14.48 1.11
C CYS A 138 -2.72 14.89 -0.37
N GLU A 139 -2.19 16.11 -0.62
CA GLU A 139 -2.06 16.66 -1.97
C GLU A 139 -1.32 15.71 -2.92
N GLY A 140 -0.20 15.13 -2.47
CA GLY A 140 0.61 14.26 -3.31
C GLY A 140 -0.11 12.98 -3.72
N GLN A 141 -0.88 12.39 -2.81
CA GLN A 141 -1.70 11.20 -3.08
C GLN A 141 -2.85 11.53 -4.03
N ARG A 142 -3.57 12.62 -3.78
CA ARG A 142 -4.66 13.09 -4.63
C ARG A 142 -4.17 13.40 -6.05
N TYR A 143 -2.96 13.96 -6.17
CA TYR A 143 -2.34 14.20 -7.47
C TYR A 143 -2.19 12.88 -8.24
N PHE A 144 -1.54 11.86 -7.67
CA PHE A 144 -1.33 10.58 -8.36
C PHE A 144 -2.64 9.82 -8.59
N MET A 145 -3.63 9.90 -7.71
CA MET A 145 -4.97 9.36 -7.95
C MET A 145 -5.63 10.00 -9.17
N SER A 146 -5.59 11.31 -9.27
CA SER A 146 -6.17 12.06 -10.40
C SER A 146 -5.47 11.71 -11.71
N ARG A 147 -4.14 11.66 -11.70
CA ARG A 147 -3.36 11.23 -12.88
C ARG A 147 -3.65 9.79 -13.27
N ALA A 148 -3.72 8.87 -12.31
CA ALA A 148 -4.09 7.48 -12.57
C ALA A 148 -5.46 7.39 -13.26
N LYS A 149 -6.46 8.16 -12.77
CA LYS A 149 -7.79 8.24 -13.37
C LYS A 149 -7.76 8.76 -14.81
N GLU A 150 -6.96 9.78 -15.10
CA GLU A 150 -6.77 10.31 -16.47
C GLU A 150 -6.18 9.27 -17.43
N PHE A 151 -5.29 8.39 -16.94
CA PHE A 151 -4.75 7.26 -17.71
C PHE A 151 -5.68 6.04 -17.76
N GLY A 152 -6.87 6.11 -17.18
CA GLY A 152 -7.89 5.06 -17.25
C GLY A 152 -7.85 4.05 -16.11
N VAL A 153 -7.07 4.28 -15.06
CA VAL A 153 -7.13 3.46 -13.85
C VAL A 153 -8.51 3.63 -13.19
N ASN A 154 -9.19 2.52 -12.99
CA ASN A 154 -10.55 2.48 -12.46
C ASN A 154 -10.71 1.53 -11.26
N ASN A 155 -9.61 1.17 -10.62
CA ASN A 155 -9.61 0.27 -9.47
C ASN A 155 -8.67 0.83 -8.40
N TYR A 156 -9.26 1.35 -7.32
CA TYR A 156 -8.52 1.94 -6.21
C TYR A 156 -8.77 1.13 -4.94
N VAL A 157 -7.69 0.88 -4.20
CA VAL A 157 -7.72 0.23 -2.89
C VAL A 157 -7.24 1.24 -1.86
N LEU A 158 -8.08 1.60 -0.90
CA LEU A 158 -7.64 2.37 0.26
C LEU A 158 -7.06 1.42 1.31
N PHE A 159 -6.04 1.85 2.03
CA PHE A 159 -5.51 1.06 3.14
C PHE A 159 -4.98 1.96 4.26
N SER A 160 -4.84 1.43 5.46
CA SER A 160 -4.27 2.18 6.57
C SER A 160 -3.09 1.42 7.18
N ASN A 161 -1.96 2.12 7.34
CA ASN A 161 -0.81 1.62 8.11
C ASN A 161 -1.05 1.77 9.62
N THR A 162 -1.75 2.82 10.02
CA THR A 162 -2.01 3.16 11.43
C THR A 162 -3.29 3.99 11.54
N PRO A 163 -4.01 3.92 12.65
CA PRO A 163 -5.09 4.88 12.90
C PRO A 163 -4.56 6.33 12.93
N PRO A 164 -5.40 7.33 12.65
CA PRO A 164 -5.05 8.74 12.89
C PRO A 164 -4.49 8.95 14.30
N VAL A 165 -3.43 9.75 14.41
CA VAL A 165 -2.70 9.96 15.69
C VAL A 165 -3.61 10.43 16.83
N GLN A 166 -4.70 11.10 16.51
CA GLN A 166 -5.72 11.55 17.46
C GLN A 166 -6.43 10.37 18.15
N TYR A 167 -6.53 9.23 17.48
CA TYR A 167 -7.17 8.01 17.98
C TYR A 167 -6.18 7.00 18.56
N THR A 168 -4.87 7.22 18.42
CA THR A 168 -3.85 6.28 18.92
C THR A 168 -3.62 6.39 20.42
N LEU A 169 -3.20 5.28 21.04
CA LEU A 169 -2.92 5.19 22.48
C LEU A 169 -1.73 6.08 22.88
N ASN A 170 -0.72 6.18 22.02
CA ASN A 170 0.51 6.92 22.30
C ASN A 170 0.59 8.28 21.60
N GLY A 171 -0.43 8.67 20.84
CA GLY A 171 -0.44 9.90 20.06
C GLY A 171 0.57 9.90 18.90
N LYS A 172 1.04 8.74 18.44
CA LYS A 172 2.02 8.58 17.35
C LYS A 172 1.48 7.68 16.24
N GLY A 173 2.05 7.85 15.04
CA GLY A 173 1.72 7.03 13.88
C GLY A 173 2.39 5.65 13.89
N PHE A 174 3.20 5.30 14.87
CA PHE A 174 3.77 3.95 15.03
C PHE A 174 3.43 3.36 16.40
N SER A 175 3.30 2.05 16.45
CA SER A 175 2.90 1.32 17.65
C SER A 175 4.08 1.16 18.60
N GLN A 176 3.79 1.12 19.91
CA GLN A 176 4.73 0.67 20.94
C GLN A 176 4.09 -0.42 21.78
N ASN A 177 3.11 -1.11 21.24
CA ASN A 177 2.14 -1.93 21.95
C ASN A 177 2.34 -3.44 21.75
N GLY A 178 3.54 -3.86 21.32
CA GLY A 178 3.92 -5.27 21.27
C GLY A 178 3.02 -6.14 20.38
N GLY A 179 2.57 -5.64 19.23
CA GLY A 179 1.72 -6.38 18.31
C GLY A 179 0.22 -6.29 18.55
N SER A 180 -0.20 -5.50 19.54
CA SER A 180 -1.61 -5.09 19.70
C SER A 180 -1.89 -3.77 19.02
N ALA A 181 -3.16 -3.47 18.76
CA ALA A 181 -3.58 -2.24 18.13
C ALA A 181 -3.12 -0.99 18.91
N ASN A 182 -2.57 -0.02 18.18
CA ASN A 182 -2.31 1.31 18.71
C ASN A 182 -3.56 2.19 18.64
N LEU A 183 -4.73 1.62 18.90
CA LEU A 183 -6.02 2.28 18.83
C LEU A 183 -6.67 2.31 20.22
N LYS A 184 -7.19 3.46 20.63
CA LYS A 184 -7.97 3.59 21.84
C LYS A 184 -9.22 2.70 21.77
N ALA A 185 -9.59 2.08 22.89
CA ALA A 185 -10.67 1.10 22.95
C ALA A 185 -12.05 1.66 22.58
N ASP A 186 -12.23 2.95 22.74
CA ASP A 186 -13.43 3.75 22.47
C ASP A 186 -13.40 4.47 21.10
N CYS A 187 -12.39 4.23 20.26
CA CYS A 187 -12.25 4.90 18.96
C CYS A 187 -12.34 3.93 17.76
N TYR A 188 -12.86 2.72 17.94
CA TYR A 188 -12.99 1.76 16.80
C TYR A 188 -14.05 2.22 15.79
N ASP A 189 -15.17 2.71 16.28
CA ASP A 189 -16.25 3.27 15.46
C ASP A 189 -15.82 4.60 14.81
N ASP A 190 -15.11 5.46 15.53
CA ASP A 190 -14.56 6.72 15.00
C ASP A 190 -13.58 6.46 13.86
N PHE A 191 -12.67 5.49 14.02
CA PHE A 191 -11.71 5.13 12.99
C PHE A 191 -12.39 4.49 11.78
N ALA A 192 -13.37 3.61 12.00
CA ALA A 192 -14.18 3.05 10.94
C ALA A 192 -14.98 4.13 10.19
N ALA A 193 -15.58 5.08 10.92
CA ALA A 193 -16.29 6.21 10.35
C ALA A 193 -15.37 7.11 9.50
N TYR A 194 -14.15 7.40 9.98
CA TYR A 194 -13.13 8.13 9.24
C TYR A 194 -12.80 7.47 7.89
N MET A 195 -12.49 6.16 7.89
CA MET A 195 -12.19 5.42 6.67
C MET A 195 -13.36 5.43 5.68
N ALA A 196 -14.58 5.21 6.16
CA ALA A 196 -15.77 5.21 5.34
C ALA A 196 -16.10 6.61 4.79
N GLU A 197 -15.82 7.68 5.56
CA GLU A 197 -15.99 9.06 5.09
C GLU A 197 -15.02 9.42 3.98
N VAL A 198 -13.74 9.03 4.12
CA VAL A 198 -12.74 9.24 3.06
C VAL A 198 -13.12 8.45 1.80
N ALA A 199 -13.57 7.19 1.95
CA ALA A 199 -14.04 6.41 0.81
C ALA A 199 -15.23 7.07 0.13
N LYS A 200 -16.21 7.57 0.91
CA LYS A 200 -17.39 8.26 0.38
C LYS A 200 -16.99 9.52 -0.40
N HIS A 201 -16.08 10.32 0.16
CA HIS A 201 -15.58 11.52 -0.51
C HIS A 201 -14.96 11.19 -1.87
N TYR A 202 -14.10 10.19 -1.95
CA TYR A 202 -13.51 9.78 -3.23
C TYR A 202 -14.54 9.20 -4.21
N VAL A 203 -15.51 8.44 -3.73
CA VAL A 203 -16.60 7.93 -4.57
C VAL A 203 -17.43 9.09 -5.14
N ASP A 204 -17.71 10.12 -4.34
CA ASP A 204 -18.44 11.32 -4.78
C ASP A 204 -17.62 12.14 -5.80
N GLU A 205 -16.28 12.13 -5.73
CA GLU A 205 -15.38 12.67 -6.74
C GLU A 205 -15.25 11.77 -7.99
N GLY A 206 -15.94 10.64 -8.02
CA GLY A 206 -16.01 9.71 -9.15
C GLY A 206 -14.80 8.77 -9.25
N PHE A 207 -14.15 8.44 -8.13
CA PHE A 207 -13.21 7.34 -8.06
C PHE A 207 -13.91 6.01 -7.76
N SER A 208 -13.47 4.93 -8.38
CA SER A 208 -13.97 3.58 -8.11
C SER A 208 -13.18 2.95 -6.97
N ILE A 209 -13.62 3.16 -5.74
CA ILE A 209 -12.99 2.57 -4.54
C ILE A 209 -13.51 1.15 -4.38
N SER A 210 -12.73 0.16 -4.82
CA SER A 210 -13.13 -1.24 -4.81
C SER A 210 -13.03 -1.89 -3.43
N HIS A 211 -11.97 -1.53 -2.69
CA HIS A 211 -11.69 -2.13 -1.39
C HIS A 211 -11.11 -1.11 -0.41
N ILE A 212 -11.33 -1.38 0.87
CA ILE A 212 -10.58 -0.77 1.99
C ILE A 212 -9.91 -1.89 2.78
N SER A 213 -8.60 -1.76 2.99
CA SER A 213 -7.84 -2.58 3.92
C SER A 213 -7.63 -1.78 5.22
N PRO A 214 -8.34 -2.10 6.30
CA PRO A 214 -8.28 -1.31 7.52
C PRO A 214 -6.98 -1.46 8.31
N VAL A 215 -6.20 -2.50 8.02
CA VAL A 215 -4.94 -2.81 8.69
C VAL A 215 -3.90 -3.28 7.68
N ASN A 216 -2.62 -2.96 7.92
CA ASN A 216 -1.50 -3.36 7.08
C ASN A 216 -0.47 -4.10 7.93
N GLU A 217 -0.01 -5.27 7.47
CA GLU A 217 0.99 -6.12 8.14
C GLU A 217 0.73 -6.26 9.66
N PRO A 218 -0.47 -6.71 10.07
CA PRO A 218 -0.93 -6.68 11.45
C PRO A 218 -0.07 -7.52 12.39
N GLN A 219 0.66 -8.51 11.85
CA GLN A 219 1.54 -9.40 12.62
C GLN A 219 2.85 -8.73 13.05
N TYR A 220 3.21 -7.59 12.48
CA TYR A 220 4.45 -6.89 12.84
C TYR A 220 4.24 -5.98 14.06
N ASN A 221 5.27 -5.79 14.87
CA ASN A 221 5.15 -4.99 16.12
C ASN A 221 5.00 -3.50 15.88
N TRP A 222 5.61 -3.01 14.80
CA TRP A 222 5.65 -1.59 14.48
C TRP A 222 6.14 -0.69 15.61
N ASP A 223 7.10 -1.21 16.41
CA ASP A 223 7.67 -0.53 17.58
C ASP A 223 8.84 0.40 17.25
N GLY A 224 9.24 0.42 15.99
CA GLY A 224 10.27 1.31 15.47
C GLY A 224 9.67 2.59 14.87
N ASN A 225 10.51 3.62 14.82
CA ASN A 225 10.16 4.95 14.30
C ASN A 225 10.58 5.16 12.84
N GLY A 226 10.71 4.11 12.05
CA GLY A 226 11.09 4.19 10.64
C GLY A 226 9.97 4.66 9.72
N GLN A 227 8.73 4.39 10.10
CA GLN A 227 7.53 4.73 9.33
C GLN A 227 6.26 4.58 10.21
N GLU A 228 5.10 4.96 9.66
CA GLU A 228 3.81 4.65 10.27
C GLU A 228 3.51 3.16 10.24
N GLY A 229 2.86 2.65 11.29
CA GLY A 229 2.40 1.28 11.38
C GLY A 229 1.77 0.92 12.72
N SER A 230 0.85 -0.02 12.72
CA SER A 230 0.21 -0.54 13.93
C SER A 230 0.13 -2.07 13.88
N GLY A 231 0.58 -2.74 14.94
CA GLY A 231 0.28 -4.15 15.14
C GLY A 231 -1.20 -4.36 15.48
N TRP A 232 -1.72 -5.56 15.22
CA TRP A 232 -3.12 -5.90 15.50
C TRP A 232 -3.26 -7.37 15.84
N LYS A 233 -4.10 -7.68 16.82
CA LYS A 233 -4.57 -9.04 17.07
C LYS A 233 -5.79 -9.35 16.22
N ASN A 234 -6.07 -10.63 16.00
CA ASN A 234 -7.17 -11.06 15.16
C ASN A 234 -8.54 -10.60 15.66
N ASP A 235 -8.77 -10.58 16.97
CA ASP A 235 -10.01 -10.10 17.58
C ASP A 235 -10.18 -8.59 17.43
N GLU A 236 -9.09 -7.83 17.51
CA GLU A 236 -9.06 -6.39 17.25
C GLU A 236 -9.39 -6.08 15.78
N ILE A 237 -8.79 -6.83 14.83
CA ILE A 237 -9.11 -6.73 13.41
C ILE A 237 -10.59 -7.05 13.15
N ALA A 238 -11.09 -8.15 13.74
CA ALA A 238 -12.47 -8.55 13.58
C ALA A 238 -13.46 -7.52 14.15
N LYS A 239 -13.12 -6.86 15.26
CA LYS A 239 -13.90 -5.75 15.80
C LYS A 239 -13.93 -4.58 14.83
N LEU A 240 -12.76 -4.12 14.37
CA LEU A 240 -12.66 -3.00 13.43
C LEU A 240 -13.39 -3.28 12.11
N ALA A 241 -13.26 -4.49 11.58
CA ALA A 241 -13.92 -4.88 10.34
C ALA A 241 -15.45 -4.80 10.44
N ARG A 242 -16.05 -5.19 11.58
CA ARG A 242 -17.50 -5.07 11.81
C ARG A 242 -17.95 -3.61 11.90
N GLU A 243 -17.19 -2.77 12.58
CA GLU A 243 -17.49 -1.33 12.64
C GLU A 243 -17.40 -0.71 11.23
N LEU A 244 -16.37 -1.06 10.46
CA LEU A 244 -16.20 -0.56 9.10
C LEU A 244 -17.32 -1.00 8.16
N ASP A 245 -17.73 -2.27 8.21
CA ASP A 245 -18.85 -2.80 7.43
C ASP A 245 -20.15 -2.04 7.72
N SER A 246 -20.41 -1.78 9.01
CA SER A 246 -21.54 -0.96 9.44
C SER A 246 -21.49 0.45 8.86
N GLN A 247 -20.34 1.11 8.91
CA GLN A 247 -20.14 2.47 8.39
C GLN A 247 -20.28 2.54 6.86
N LEU A 248 -19.70 1.58 6.15
CA LEU A 248 -19.83 1.49 4.68
C LEU A 248 -21.30 1.29 4.26
N THR A 249 -22.00 0.40 4.95
CA THR A 249 -23.44 0.14 4.73
C THR A 249 -24.28 1.39 4.96
N GLN A 250 -24.05 2.10 6.08
CA GLN A 250 -24.78 3.34 6.41
C GLN A 250 -24.58 4.43 5.35
N LYS A 251 -23.38 4.49 4.74
CA LYS A 251 -23.06 5.45 3.68
C LYS A 251 -23.50 5.00 2.28
N GLY A 252 -24.06 3.80 2.15
CA GLY A 252 -24.51 3.24 0.87
C GLY A 252 -23.36 2.92 -0.08
N LEU A 253 -22.17 2.61 0.45
CA LEU A 253 -21.00 2.25 -0.32
C LEU A 253 -20.97 0.75 -0.63
N SER A 254 -20.61 0.41 -1.87
CA SER A 254 -20.39 -0.97 -2.34
C SER A 254 -18.92 -1.40 -2.23
N THR A 255 -18.10 -0.62 -1.54
CA THR A 255 -16.70 -0.90 -1.29
C THR A 255 -16.53 -2.11 -0.39
N ASN A 256 -15.69 -3.06 -0.78
CA ASN A 256 -15.45 -4.27 -0.01
C ASN A 256 -14.34 -4.03 1.04
N ILE A 257 -14.34 -4.86 2.09
CA ILE A 257 -13.26 -4.87 3.07
C ILE A 257 -12.25 -5.94 2.68
N LEU A 258 -10.97 -5.55 2.60
CA LEU A 258 -9.86 -6.46 2.36
C LEU A 258 -9.17 -6.77 3.68
N LEU A 259 -9.16 -8.04 4.07
CA LEU A 259 -8.54 -8.52 5.30
C LEU A 259 -7.39 -9.49 4.99
N GLY A 260 -6.51 -9.70 5.96
CA GLY A 260 -5.43 -10.66 5.85
C GLY A 260 -4.17 -10.11 5.17
N GLU A 261 -3.94 -8.82 5.19
CA GLU A 261 -2.74 -8.16 4.64
C GLU A 261 -1.47 -8.44 5.46
N SER A 262 -1.20 -9.73 5.70
CA SER A 262 0.02 -10.15 6.37
C SER A 262 1.24 -9.94 5.48
N GLY A 263 2.34 -9.44 6.05
CA GLY A 263 3.60 -9.23 5.32
C GLY A 263 4.37 -10.52 5.02
N ASP A 264 3.88 -11.67 5.49
CA ASP A 264 4.51 -12.97 5.28
C ASP A 264 3.44 -14.06 5.12
N TRP A 265 3.64 -14.93 4.12
CA TRP A 265 2.79 -16.10 3.85
C TRP A 265 2.66 -17.05 5.05
N GLU A 266 3.66 -17.13 5.91
CA GLU A 266 3.62 -17.97 7.09
C GLU A 266 2.54 -17.55 8.08
N TYR A 267 2.26 -16.26 8.19
CA TYR A 267 1.18 -15.74 9.04
C TYR A 267 -0.20 -15.94 8.43
N LEU A 268 -0.29 -16.05 7.11
CA LEU A 268 -1.54 -16.29 6.42
C LEU A 268 -1.96 -17.76 6.45
N TYR A 269 -1.04 -18.69 6.20
CA TYR A 269 -1.34 -20.11 5.96
C TYR A 269 -0.91 -21.04 7.10
N LYS A 270 0.04 -20.65 7.93
CA LYS A 270 0.51 -21.48 9.05
C LYS A 270 -0.11 -21.02 10.35
N VAL A 271 -0.71 -21.97 11.07
CA VAL A 271 -0.99 -21.81 12.49
C VAL A 271 0.37 -21.83 13.19
N LYS A 272 0.94 -20.66 13.47
CA LYS A 272 2.05 -20.58 14.40
C LYS A 272 1.47 -20.61 15.81
N ASP A 273 2.18 -21.27 16.74
CA ASP A 273 1.77 -21.42 18.14
C ASP A 273 1.67 -20.09 18.92
N ASP A 274 1.87 -18.99 18.27
CA ASP A 274 1.65 -17.66 18.83
C ASP A 274 0.17 -17.30 18.73
N ALA A 275 -0.58 -17.60 19.77
CA ALA A 275 -2.01 -17.29 19.88
C ALA A 275 -2.35 -15.80 19.76
N SER A 276 -1.37 -14.90 19.91
CA SER A 276 -1.58 -13.45 19.77
C SER A 276 -1.59 -12.98 18.30
N ARG A 277 -1.04 -13.79 17.38
CA ARG A 277 -0.85 -13.45 15.95
C ARG A 277 -1.27 -14.60 15.03
N SER A 278 -2.06 -15.51 15.55
CA SER A 278 -2.45 -16.68 14.79
C SER A 278 -3.40 -16.31 13.68
N ASN A 279 -3.04 -16.80 12.53
CA ASN A 279 -3.89 -17.18 11.43
C ASN A 279 -5.13 -16.31 11.22
N VAL A 280 -4.93 -15.22 10.47
CA VAL A 280 -6.02 -14.32 10.06
C VAL A 280 -7.20 -15.10 9.48
N LEU A 281 -6.96 -16.16 8.69
CA LEU A 281 -8.02 -16.98 8.11
C LEU A 281 -8.87 -17.66 9.20
N SER A 282 -8.27 -18.21 10.26
CA SER A 282 -9.05 -18.86 11.33
C SER A 282 -9.89 -17.89 12.18
N ALA A 283 -9.61 -16.60 12.12
CA ALA A 283 -10.38 -15.60 12.83
C ALA A 283 -11.65 -15.16 12.08
N PHE A 284 -11.69 -15.39 10.75
CA PHE A 284 -12.75 -14.90 9.87
C PHE A 284 -13.54 -16.02 9.18
N PHE A 285 -13.11 -17.26 9.29
CA PHE A 285 -13.75 -18.47 8.79
C PHE A 285 -13.89 -19.54 9.88
#